data_e6139cfa27e0f6cc0b560272e3b5161e
#
_entry.id   e6139cfa27e0f6cc0b560272e3b5161e
#
_cell.length_a   1.000
_cell.length_b   1.000
_cell.length_c   1.000
_cell.angle_alpha   90.00
_cell.angle_beta   90.00
_cell.angle_gamma   90.00
#
_symmetry.space_group_name_H-M   'P 1'
#
loop_
_entity.id
_entity.type
_entity.pdbx_description
1 polymer ?
#
loop_
_entity_poly.entity_id
_entity_poly.type
_entity_poly.pdbx_seq_one_letter_code
_entity_poly.pdbx_strand_id
1 'polypeptide(L)'
;IHGGGFEHGFSTELEFDGEAYAKKGVILATISYRVNVFGFLYDQKQEEELGFSGNQGLLDQIAALEWISENIAAFGGNPDNITIMGQSAGAMSSHVLTFSPLATPMIHQAILQSGSIACFPSPMVFTKAQAQAVTDKFYELCGVSSIEELRRLPAEDLLDKSDELMTLYPSLPFRPVVDGHVLPDTPDVLTKEGGMAHIPYLMGVTKDDLFIPDGASHREGGFFTAAVSFANACRKQNLPVYLYEFCHDLPGSDDGAFHSSELWYTFGTLNRCWRPMTDEDHALAEEMVTCWTSFMKQGDPNEDVKEEWKAWTEDGCFIKTFA
;
A
#
# COMPACT_ATOMS: atom_id res chain seq x y z
N ILE A 1 4.50 3.57 -3.97
CA ILE A 1 4.00 4.29 -2.77
C ILE A 1 4.61 3.61 -1.56
N HIS A 2 5.39 4.35 -0.73
CA HIS A 2 6.06 3.80 0.46
C HIS A 2 5.07 3.45 1.59
N GLY A 3 5.48 2.54 2.47
CA GLY A 3 4.76 2.14 3.67
C GLY A 3 5.00 3.08 4.85
N GLY A 4 5.05 2.52 6.07
CA GLY A 4 5.33 3.25 7.30
C GLY A 4 4.10 3.65 8.12
N GLY A 5 2.99 2.89 7.99
CA GLY A 5 1.82 3.05 8.85
C GLY A 5 1.06 4.37 8.69
N PHE A 6 1.24 5.09 7.59
CA PHE A 6 0.78 6.47 7.38
C PHE A 6 1.44 7.50 8.32
N GLU A 7 2.40 7.10 9.13
CA GLU A 7 3.00 7.92 10.18
C GLU A 7 4.41 8.38 9.82
N HIS A 8 5.14 7.58 9.04
CA HIS A 8 6.51 7.85 8.60
C HIS A 8 6.79 7.23 7.23
N GLY A 9 8.03 7.33 6.75
CA GLY A 9 8.48 6.80 5.47
C GLY A 9 8.79 7.89 4.45
N PHE A 10 9.53 7.52 3.44
CA PHE A 10 9.91 8.42 2.34
C PHE A 10 10.27 7.65 1.08
N SER A 11 10.26 8.32 -0.06
CA SER A 11 10.42 7.71 -1.38
C SER A 11 11.84 7.23 -1.72
N THR A 12 12.84 7.53 -0.88
CA THR A 12 14.25 7.23 -1.14
C THR A 12 14.85 6.30 -0.08
N GLU A 13 14.04 5.42 0.52
CA GLU A 13 14.53 4.33 1.35
C GLU A 13 15.43 3.40 0.54
N LEU A 14 16.31 2.67 1.21
CA LEU A 14 17.39 1.90 0.56
C LEU A 14 16.86 0.82 -0.39
N GLU A 15 15.68 0.30 -0.11
CA GLU A 15 14.99 -0.71 -0.91
C GLU A 15 14.51 -0.14 -2.26
N PHE A 16 14.11 1.13 -2.29
CA PHE A 16 13.40 1.71 -3.43
C PHE A 16 14.37 2.25 -4.49
N ASP A 17 14.87 1.36 -5.34
CA ASP A 17 15.67 1.71 -6.49
C ASP A 17 15.15 1.05 -7.77
N GLY A 18 15.12 1.81 -8.85
CA GLY A 18 14.55 1.38 -10.13
C GLY A 18 15.54 0.71 -11.08
N GLU A 19 16.80 0.47 -10.71
CA GLU A 19 17.80 -0.05 -11.64
C GLU A 19 17.41 -1.43 -12.22
N ALA A 20 16.94 -2.34 -11.38
CA ALA A 20 16.50 -3.67 -11.80
C ALA A 20 15.29 -3.59 -12.74
N TYR A 21 14.34 -2.71 -12.45
CA TYR A 21 13.15 -2.48 -13.28
C TYR A 21 13.51 -1.82 -14.61
N ALA A 22 14.41 -0.82 -14.60
CA ALA A 22 14.88 -0.15 -15.82
C ALA A 22 15.57 -1.13 -16.78
N LYS A 23 16.37 -2.07 -16.27
CA LYS A 23 16.99 -3.15 -17.05
C LYS A 23 15.95 -4.07 -17.73
N LYS A 24 14.77 -4.19 -17.15
CA LYS A 24 13.64 -4.95 -17.70
C LYS A 24 12.68 -4.06 -18.54
N GLY A 25 13.01 -2.79 -18.76
CA GLY A 25 12.22 -1.87 -19.58
C GLY A 25 11.01 -1.27 -18.87
N VAL A 26 11.04 -1.14 -17.53
CA VAL A 26 10.02 -0.51 -16.71
C VAL A 26 10.60 0.72 -16.02
N ILE A 27 9.91 1.85 -16.07
CA ILE A 27 10.26 3.06 -15.33
C ILE A 27 9.66 2.97 -13.92
N LEU A 28 10.48 3.12 -12.89
CA LEU A 28 10.03 3.28 -11.51
C LEU A 28 9.93 4.77 -11.16
N ALA A 29 8.77 5.19 -10.68
CA ALA A 29 8.57 6.49 -10.07
C ALA A 29 8.24 6.30 -8.58
N THR A 30 9.13 6.73 -7.70
CA THR A 30 8.89 6.72 -6.26
C THR A 30 8.37 8.08 -5.82
N ILE A 31 7.28 8.11 -5.06
CA ILE A 31 6.62 9.33 -4.62
C ILE A 31 6.66 9.46 -3.11
N SER A 32 6.83 10.69 -2.61
CA SER A 32 6.61 11.04 -1.20
C SER A 32 5.25 11.70 -1.05
N TYR A 33 4.61 11.49 0.09
CA TYR A 33 3.33 12.08 0.43
C TYR A 33 3.34 12.51 1.90
N ARG A 34 2.49 13.43 2.27
CA ARG A 34 2.34 13.83 3.66
C ARG A 34 1.83 12.67 4.49
N VAL A 35 2.49 12.44 5.61
CA VAL A 35 2.18 11.39 6.59
C VAL A 35 1.74 12.01 7.90
N ASN A 36 1.32 11.19 8.85
CA ASN A 36 1.00 11.59 10.20
C ASN A 36 -0.11 12.67 10.25
N VAL A 37 -0.10 13.52 11.24
CA VAL A 37 -1.01 14.65 11.39
C VAL A 37 -1.07 15.55 10.15
N PHE A 38 0.02 15.66 9.41
CA PHE A 38 0.11 16.52 8.23
C PHE A 38 -0.64 15.97 7.01
N GLY A 39 -0.79 14.65 6.94
CA GLY A 39 -1.41 13.96 5.82
C GLY A 39 -2.80 13.39 6.09
N PHE A 40 -3.11 13.08 7.37
CA PHE A 40 -4.29 12.27 7.71
C PHE A 40 -5.10 12.81 8.90
N LEU A 41 -4.90 14.06 9.31
CA LEU A 41 -5.77 14.69 10.31
C LEU A 41 -7.10 15.09 9.64
N TYR A 42 -8.20 14.51 10.10
CA TYR A 42 -9.54 14.92 9.70
C TYR A 42 -10.08 16.01 10.63
N ASP A 43 -10.63 17.07 10.08
CA ASP A 43 -11.33 18.12 10.83
C ASP A 43 -12.63 18.46 10.12
N GLN A 44 -13.74 18.37 10.83
CA GLN A 44 -15.09 18.59 10.27
C GLN A 44 -15.27 20.01 9.74
N LYS A 45 -14.73 21.03 10.41
CA LYS A 45 -14.85 22.41 9.97
C LYS A 45 -14.06 22.64 8.68
N GLN A 46 -12.87 22.02 8.58
CA GLN A 46 -12.10 22.07 7.34
C GLN A 46 -12.87 21.41 6.19
N GLU A 47 -13.55 20.29 6.45
CA GLU A 47 -14.40 19.66 5.44
C GLU A 47 -15.56 20.57 5.02
N GLU A 48 -16.22 21.23 5.97
CA GLU A 48 -17.31 22.18 5.66
C GLU A 48 -16.84 23.37 4.81
N GLU A 49 -15.60 23.81 4.99
CA GLU A 49 -15.00 24.94 4.26
C GLU A 49 -14.45 24.55 2.88
N LEU A 50 -13.77 23.39 2.78
CA LEU A 50 -13.01 22.98 1.59
C LEU A 50 -13.69 21.87 0.79
N GLY A 51 -14.71 21.21 1.35
CA GLY A 51 -15.39 20.06 0.76
C GLY A 51 -14.67 18.72 1.00
N PHE A 52 -13.50 18.71 1.65
CA PHE A 52 -12.73 17.50 1.99
C PHE A 52 -11.83 17.73 3.20
N SER A 53 -11.51 16.65 3.94
CA SER A 53 -10.55 16.64 5.04
C SER A 53 -10.08 15.21 5.36
N GLY A 54 -8.88 15.05 5.97
CA GLY A 54 -8.38 13.78 6.49
C GLY A 54 -7.63 12.90 5.50
N ASN A 55 -7.65 13.21 4.19
CA ASN A 55 -7.00 12.42 3.15
C ASN A 55 -5.96 13.22 2.33
N GLN A 56 -5.33 14.22 2.95
CA GLN A 56 -4.36 15.08 2.24
C GLN A 56 -3.15 14.29 1.73
N GLY A 57 -2.70 13.26 2.46
CA GLY A 57 -1.63 12.36 2.00
C GLY A 57 -2.03 11.55 0.76
N LEU A 58 -3.30 11.11 0.67
CA LEU A 58 -3.82 10.45 -0.54
C LEU A 58 -3.97 11.44 -1.70
N LEU A 59 -4.36 12.67 -1.44
CA LEU A 59 -4.42 13.72 -2.47
C LEU A 59 -3.02 14.07 -3.00
N ASP A 60 -1.97 14.01 -2.17
CA ASP A 60 -0.59 14.14 -2.63
C ASP A 60 -0.21 13.00 -3.59
N GLN A 61 -0.64 11.77 -3.29
CA GLN A 61 -0.42 10.61 -4.15
C GLN A 61 -1.19 10.73 -5.48
N ILE A 62 -2.43 11.22 -5.43
CA ILE A 62 -3.24 11.49 -6.65
C ILE A 62 -2.57 12.57 -7.49
N ALA A 63 -2.12 13.68 -6.90
CA ALA A 63 -1.41 14.73 -7.62
C ALA A 63 -0.10 14.23 -8.27
N ALA A 64 0.62 13.33 -7.59
CA ALA A 64 1.80 12.69 -8.16
C ALA A 64 1.43 11.78 -9.34
N LEU A 65 0.32 11.03 -9.24
CA LEU A 65 -0.17 10.17 -10.31
C LEU A 65 -0.65 10.99 -11.53
N GLU A 66 -1.33 12.11 -11.30
CA GLU A 66 -1.70 13.07 -12.34
C GLU A 66 -0.46 13.60 -13.08
N TRP A 67 0.55 14.04 -12.31
CA TRP A 67 1.80 14.52 -12.89
C TRP A 67 2.51 13.43 -13.71
N ILE A 68 2.56 12.19 -13.22
CA ILE A 68 3.14 11.05 -13.93
C ILE A 68 2.37 10.82 -15.23
N SER A 69 1.04 10.73 -15.18
CA SER A 69 0.20 10.52 -16.37
C SER A 69 0.41 11.59 -17.45
N GLU A 70 0.56 12.85 -17.05
CA GLU A 70 0.76 13.97 -17.98
C GLU A 70 2.19 14.04 -18.56
N ASN A 71 3.20 13.57 -17.83
CA ASN A 71 4.61 13.86 -18.16
C ASN A 71 5.44 12.63 -18.52
N ILE A 72 5.01 11.40 -18.17
CA ILE A 72 5.86 10.20 -18.28
C ILE A 72 6.27 9.89 -19.71
N ALA A 73 5.50 10.31 -20.71
CA ALA A 73 5.85 10.17 -22.12
C ALA A 73 7.17 10.91 -22.48
N ALA A 74 7.45 12.04 -21.83
CA ALA A 74 8.71 12.78 -22.03
C ALA A 74 9.94 12.02 -21.48
N PHE A 75 9.72 11.05 -20.59
CA PHE A 75 10.75 10.15 -20.05
C PHE A 75 10.81 8.80 -20.79
N GLY A 76 10.03 8.63 -21.85
CA GLY A 76 9.95 7.39 -22.62
C GLY A 76 8.97 6.36 -22.08
N GLY A 77 8.16 6.73 -21.08
CA GLY A 77 7.10 5.87 -20.51
C GLY A 77 5.80 5.93 -21.29
N ASN A 78 4.89 5.01 -20.96
CA ASN A 78 3.56 4.95 -21.56
C ASN A 78 2.51 5.41 -20.52
N PRO A 79 1.83 6.56 -20.71
CA PRO A 79 0.80 7.03 -19.80
C PRO A 79 -0.44 6.12 -19.76
N ASP A 80 -0.65 5.28 -20.78
CA ASP A 80 -1.73 4.30 -20.83
C ASP A 80 -1.32 2.93 -20.22
N ASN A 81 -0.20 2.87 -19.50
CA ASN A 81 0.26 1.68 -18.79
C ASN A 81 0.97 2.07 -17.49
N ILE A 82 0.20 2.50 -16.51
CA ILE A 82 0.67 2.90 -15.18
C ILE A 82 0.22 1.85 -14.17
N THR A 83 1.19 1.22 -13.51
CA THR A 83 0.96 0.31 -12.38
C THR A 83 1.20 1.07 -11.08
N ILE A 84 0.19 1.10 -10.19
CA ILE A 84 0.43 1.52 -8.81
C ILE A 84 0.93 0.33 -8.00
N MET A 85 1.91 0.60 -7.14
CA MET A 85 2.51 -0.42 -6.28
C MET A 85 2.77 0.15 -4.90
N GLY A 86 2.54 -0.65 -3.87
CA GLY A 86 2.87 -0.29 -2.50
C GLY A 86 2.98 -1.49 -1.59
N GLN A 87 3.65 -1.29 -0.46
CA GLN A 87 3.78 -2.26 0.62
C GLN A 87 3.21 -1.66 1.91
N SER A 88 2.56 -2.47 2.78
CA SER A 88 2.01 -2.01 4.07
C SER A 88 1.02 -0.84 3.88
N ALA A 89 1.22 0.29 4.55
CA ALA A 89 0.42 1.50 4.34
C ALA A 89 0.45 2.00 2.88
N GLY A 90 1.54 1.76 2.14
CA GLY A 90 1.61 2.03 0.70
C GLY A 90 0.69 1.12 -0.12
N ALA A 91 0.55 -0.15 0.26
CA ALA A 91 -0.43 -1.05 -0.34
C ALA A 91 -1.86 -0.65 0.04
N MET A 92 -2.09 -0.24 1.29
CA MET A 92 -3.38 0.30 1.72
C MET A 92 -3.76 1.57 0.95
N SER A 93 -2.79 2.48 0.74
CA SER A 93 -2.95 3.66 -0.10
C SER A 93 -3.31 3.27 -1.55
N SER A 94 -2.51 2.38 -2.15
CA SER A 94 -2.77 1.87 -3.50
C SER A 94 -4.16 1.24 -3.60
N HIS A 95 -4.58 0.50 -2.58
CA HIS A 95 -5.92 -0.10 -2.52
C HIS A 95 -7.02 0.98 -2.46
N VAL A 96 -6.86 2.05 -1.64
CA VAL A 96 -7.80 3.20 -1.66
C VAL A 96 -7.88 3.82 -3.05
N LEU A 97 -6.73 4.03 -3.70
CA LEU A 97 -6.67 4.64 -5.03
C LEU A 97 -7.41 3.82 -6.09
N THR A 98 -7.47 2.48 -5.95
CA THR A 98 -8.28 1.64 -6.85
C THR A 98 -9.80 1.78 -6.67
N PHE A 99 -10.25 2.41 -5.60
CA PHE A 99 -11.66 2.78 -5.38
C PHE A 99 -11.93 4.27 -5.60
N SER A 100 -10.89 5.08 -5.71
CA SER A 100 -11.04 6.53 -5.82
C SER A 100 -11.41 6.95 -7.25
N PRO A 101 -12.53 7.65 -7.46
CA PRO A 101 -12.89 8.16 -8.77
C PRO A 101 -11.88 9.19 -9.31
N LEU A 102 -11.04 9.76 -8.42
CA LEU A 102 -10.00 10.70 -8.80
C LEU A 102 -8.75 9.99 -9.36
N ALA A 103 -8.51 8.74 -9.01
CA ALA A 103 -7.28 8.01 -9.38
C ALA A 103 -7.53 6.91 -10.42
N THR A 104 -8.67 6.21 -10.37
CA THR A 104 -8.97 5.04 -11.21
C THR A 104 -8.78 5.27 -12.72
N PRO A 105 -9.06 6.46 -13.30
CA PRO A 105 -8.85 6.66 -14.74
C PRO A 105 -7.38 6.60 -15.19
N MET A 106 -6.42 6.71 -14.26
CA MET A 106 -4.99 6.74 -14.53
C MET A 106 -4.29 5.41 -14.19
N ILE A 107 -5.01 4.45 -13.60
CA ILE A 107 -4.43 3.21 -13.09
C ILE A 107 -4.79 2.04 -14.02
N HIS A 108 -3.78 1.28 -14.43
CA HIS A 108 -3.94 0.16 -15.37
C HIS A 108 -3.67 -1.20 -14.73
N GLN A 109 -2.86 -1.26 -13.67
CA GLN A 109 -2.60 -2.43 -12.83
C GLN A 109 -2.35 -1.98 -11.39
N ALA A 110 -2.51 -2.90 -10.43
CA ALA A 110 -2.17 -2.65 -9.03
C ALA A 110 -1.41 -3.82 -8.40
N ILE A 111 -0.34 -3.49 -7.64
CA ILE A 111 0.44 -4.44 -6.83
C ILE A 111 0.30 -4.04 -5.37
N LEU A 112 -0.29 -4.93 -4.55
CA LEU A 112 -0.58 -4.68 -3.14
C LEU A 112 0.17 -5.69 -2.27
N GLN A 113 1.25 -5.25 -1.63
CA GLN A 113 2.16 -6.09 -0.84
C GLN A 113 1.87 -5.90 0.66
N SER A 114 1.46 -6.96 1.35
CA SER A 114 1.22 -6.96 2.80
C SER A 114 0.41 -5.76 3.29
N GLY A 115 -0.72 -5.48 2.61
CA GLY A 115 -1.59 -4.35 2.98
C GLY A 115 -2.94 -4.38 2.28
N SER A 116 -4.00 -4.10 3.03
CA SER A 116 -5.36 -3.98 2.54
C SER A 116 -6.16 -3.06 3.44
N ILE A 117 -7.01 -2.21 2.84
CA ILE A 117 -7.94 -1.36 3.61
C ILE A 117 -9.09 -2.15 4.23
N ALA A 118 -9.35 -3.36 3.72
CA ALA A 118 -10.35 -4.29 4.24
C ALA A 118 -9.75 -5.32 5.21
N CYS A 119 -8.62 -5.01 5.88
CA CYS A 119 -7.91 -5.91 6.78
C CYS A 119 -8.78 -6.29 8.00
N PHE A 120 -8.68 -7.55 8.39
CA PHE A 120 -9.28 -8.06 9.63
C PHE A 120 -8.33 -7.86 10.83
N PRO A 121 -8.78 -7.58 12.07
CA PRO A 121 -10.17 -7.62 12.53
C PRO A 121 -10.99 -6.34 12.29
N SER A 122 -10.38 -5.28 11.78
CA SER A 122 -11.10 -4.02 11.50
C SER A 122 -10.55 -3.36 10.24
N PRO A 123 -11.39 -2.65 9.47
CA PRO A 123 -10.93 -1.88 8.32
C PRO A 123 -9.83 -0.89 8.71
N MET A 124 -8.84 -0.74 7.81
CA MET A 124 -7.72 0.21 7.99
C MET A 124 -8.09 1.62 7.48
N VAL A 125 -9.36 1.96 7.59
CA VAL A 125 -9.92 3.28 7.30
C VAL A 125 -10.84 3.71 8.44
N PHE A 126 -10.98 5.01 8.63
CA PHE A 126 -11.89 5.58 9.60
C PHE A 126 -13.18 6.08 8.95
N THR A 127 -14.28 6.03 9.69
CA THR A 127 -15.42 6.92 9.46
C THR A 127 -15.07 8.34 9.90
N LYS A 128 -15.75 9.36 9.38
CA LYS A 128 -15.58 10.76 9.81
C LYS A 128 -15.68 10.94 11.33
N ALA A 129 -16.63 10.26 11.96
CA ALA A 129 -16.82 10.33 13.42
C ALA A 129 -15.62 9.75 14.20
N GLN A 130 -15.05 8.63 13.73
CA GLN A 130 -13.85 8.06 14.35
C GLN A 130 -12.64 8.97 14.17
N ALA A 131 -12.44 9.51 12.97
CA ALA A 131 -11.34 10.43 12.66
C ALA A 131 -11.46 11.73 13.46
N GLN A 132 -12.68 12.30 13.60
CA GLN A 132 -12.90 13.49 14.42
C GLN A 132 -12.57 13.25 15.91
N ALA A 133 -12.91 12.08 16.44
CA ALA A 133 -12.57 11.74 17.82
C ALA A 133 -11.04 11.70 18.05
N VAL A 134 -10.26 11.27 17.06
CA VAL A 134 -8.79 11.34 17.10
C VAL A 134 -8.32 12.80 17.07
N THR A 135 -8.91 13.61 16.21
CA THR A 135 -8.60 15.05 16.09
C THR A 135 -8.90 15.82 17.37
N ASP A 136 -10.06 15.57 17.97
CA ASP A 136 -10.46 16.19 19.24
C ASP A 136 -9.43 15.86 20.33
N LYS A 137 -8.96 14.61 20.39
CA LYS A 137 -7.91 14.20 21.33
C LYS A 137 -6.57 14.85 21.02
N PHE A 138 -6.22 14.98 19.75
CA PHE A 138 -5.01 15.66 19.33
C PHE A 138 -5.03 17.15 19.68
N TYR A 139 -6.18 17.82 19.50
CA TYR A 139 -6.37 19.21 19.92
C TYR A 139 -6.20 19.36 21.45
N GLU A 140 -6.78 18.44 22.25
CA GLU A 140 -6.56 18.42 23.69
C GLU A 140 -5.06 18.33 24.07
N LEU A 141 -4.30 17.43 23.44
CA LEU A 141 -2.89 17.24 23.68
C LEU A 141 -2.05 18.48 23.29
N CYS A 142 -2.45 19.18 22.24
CA CYS A 142 -1.80 20.41 21.76
C CYS A 142 -2.27 21.66 22.51
N GLY A 143 -3.33 21.59 23.32
CA GLY A 143 -3.92 22.74 24.02
C GLY A 143 -4.57 23.75 23.08
N VAL A 144 -5.13 23.31 21.95
CA VAL A 144 -5.77 24.13 20.92
C VAL A 144 -7.23 23.69 20.72
N SER A 145 -8.01 24.47 19.99
CA SER A 145 -9.43 24.23 19.75
C SER A 145 -9.81 24.25 18.26
N SER A 146 -8.86 24.50 17.38
CA SER A 146 -9.13 24.57 15.93
C SER A 146 -7.89 24.25 15.10
N ILE A 147 -8.12 23.93 13.82
CA ILE A 147 -7.06 23.69 12.84
C ILE A 147 -6.20 24.94 12.60
N GLU A 148 -6.79 26.16 12.69
CA GLU A 148 -6.08 27.43 12.56
C GLU A 148 -5.12 27.66 13.71
N GLU A 149 -5.47 27.27 14.92
CA GLU A 149 -4.59 27.32 16.08
C GLU A 149 -3.49 26.28 15.95
N LEU A 150 -3.82 25.07 15.55
CA LEU A 150 -2.87 23.98 15.32
C LEU A 150 -1.78 24.38 14.29
N ARG A 151 -2.16 25.03 13.18
CA ARG A 151 -1.24 25.50 12.14
C ARG A 151 -0.25 26.58 12.60
N ARG A 152 -0.43 27.17 13.76
CA ARG A 152 0.51 28.14 14.35
C ARG A 152 1.57 27.50 15.21
N LEU A 153 1.40 26.23 15.58
CA LEU A 153 2.38 25.49 16.34
C LEU A 153 3.56 25.09 15.46
N PRO A 154 4.79 25.04 15.99
CA PRO A 154 5.93 24.48 15.30
C PRO A 154 5.67 23.02 14.88
N ALA A 155 6.21 22.62 13.73
CA ALA A 155 6.03 21.25 13.23
C ALA A 155 6.62 20.20 14.19
N GLU A 156 7.71 20.53 14.86
CA GLU A 156 8.37 19.67 15.87
C GLU A 156 7.43 19.40 17.05
N ASP A 157 6.74 20.44 17.56
CA ASP A 157 5.78 20.28 18.66
C ASP A 157 4.60 19.39 18.23
N LEU A 158 4.15 19.49 16.97
CA LEU A 158 3.09 18.63 16.42
C LEU A 158 3.54 17.18 16.32
N LEU A 159 4.79 16.91 15.94
CA LEU A 159 5.34 15.56 15.89
C LEU A 159 5.44 14.96 17.30
N ASP A 160 5.97 15.70 18.28
CA ASP A 160 6.05 15.24 19.67
C ASP A 160 4.66 14.90 20.23
N LYS A 161 3.64 15.71 19.90
CA LYS A 161 2.25 15.43 20.31
C LYS A 161 1.62 14.27 19.54
N SER A 162 2.04 14.06 18.31
CA SER A 162 1.65 12.89 17.53
C SER A 162 2.20 11.60 18.15
N ASP A 163 3.47 11.58 18.55
CA ASP A 163 4.09 10.46 19.24
C ASP A 163 3.39 10.17 20.58
N GLU A 164 3.02 11.22 21.33
CA GLU A 164 2.21 11.07 22.54
C GLU A 164 0.83 10.46 22.21
N LEU A 165 0.15 10.93 21.17
CA LEU A 165 -1.14 10.38 20.72
C LEU A 165 -1.04 8.91 20.37
N MET A 166 0.00 8.50 19.63
CA MET A 166 0.22 7.10 19.23
C MET A 166 0.32 6.16 20.44
N THR A 167 0.84 6.62 21.57
CA THR A 167 0.87 5.80 22.81
C THR A 167 -0.53 5.53 23.39
N LEU A 168 -1.53 6.36 23.05
CA LEU A 168 -2.89 6.27 23.57
C LEU A 168 -3.80 5.39 22.68
N TYR A 169 -3.39 5.10 21.46
CA TYR A 169 -4.15 4.31 20.50
C TYR A 169 -3.47 2.97 20.24
N PRO A 170 -4.20 1.84 20.30
CA PRO A 170 -3.62 0.52 20.07
C PRO A 170 -3.31 0.25 18.58
N SER A 171 -3.70 1.15 17.68
CA SER A 171 -3.49 1.06 16.24
C SER A 171 -3.44 2.47 15.65
N LEU A 172 -2.85 2.57 14.46
CA LEU A 172 -2.59 3.79 13.69
C LEU A 172 -3.66 4.88 13.87
N PRO A 173 -3.40 5.98 14.61
CA PRO A 173 -4.37 7.06 14.83
C PRO A 173 -4.60 7.89 13.56
N PHE A 174 -3.60 7.98 12.69
CA PHE A 174 -3.69 8.67 11.41
C PHE A 174 -3.78 7.64 10.28
N ARG A 175 -4.92 7.59 9.60
CA ARG A 175 -5.20 6.67 8.49
C ARG A 175 -6.26 7.25 7.57
N PRO A 176 -6.45 6.70 6.37
CA PRO A 176 -7.48 7.15 5.44
C PRO A 176 -8.87 7.22 6.06
N VAL A 177 -9.66 8.19 5.61
CA VAL A 177 -11.03 8.45 6.06
C VAL A 177 -12.00 8.21 4.92
N VAL A 178 -13.15 7.60 5.22
CA VAL A 178 -14.29 7.54 4.28
C VAL A 178 -14.90 8.95 4.21
N ASP A 179 -14.36 9.78 3.31
CA ASP A 179 -14.71 11.20 3.20
C ASP A 179 -15.80 11.49 2.15
N GLY A 180 -16.08 10.51 1.27
CA GLY A 180 -17.01 10.68 0.15
C GLY A 180 -16.38 11.38 -1.06
N HIS A 181 -15.11 11.79 -0.98
CA HIS A 181 -14.38 12.50 -2.03
C HIS A 181 -13.24 11.65 -2.60
N VAL A 182 -12.24 11.29 -1.79
CA VAL A 182 -11.15 10.39 -2.16
C VAL A 182 -11.60 8.93 -2.03
N LEU A 183 -12.23 8.58 -0.91
CA LEU A 183 -12.81 7.26 -0.64
C LEU A 183 -14.33 7.41 -0.52
N PRO A 184 -15.10 7.02 -1.55
CA PRO A 184 -16.55 7.30 -1.63
C PRO A 184 -17.38 6.63 -0.55
N ASP A 185 -17.03 5.40 -0.16
CA ASP A 185 -17.74 4.61 0.86
C ASP A 185 -16.76 3.65 1.55
N THR A 186 -17.26 2.86 2.47
CA THR A 186 -16.47 1.83 3.16
C THR A 186 -15.96 0.76 2.19
N PRO A 187 -14.77 0.17 2.44
CA PRO A 187 -14.23 -0.89 1.58
C PRO A 187 -15.18 -2.06 1.34
N ASP A 188 -15.97 -2.42 2.36
CA ASP A 188 -16.96 -3.50 2.27
C ASP A 188 -18.09 -3.19 1.30
N VAL A 189 -18.61 -1.96 1.34
CA VAL A 189 -19.67 -1.50 0.42
C VAL A 189 -19.10 -1.46 -0.99
N LEU A 190 -17.99 -0.75 -1.19
CA LEU A 190 -17.37 -0.60 -2.50
C LEU A 190 -17.00 -1.94 -3.13
N THR A 191 -16.44 -2.87 -2.34
CA THR A 191 -16.09 -4.21 -2.83
C THR A 191 -17.33 -5.02 -3.24
N LYS A 192 -18.43 -4.95 -2.46
CA LYS A 192 -19.68 -5.66 -2.78
C LYS A 192 -20.37 -5.10 -4.02
N GLU A 193 -20.33 -3.80 -4.20
CA GLU A 193 -20.93 -3.10 -5.33
C GLU A 193 -20.07 -3.13 -6.60
N GLY A 194 -18.84 -3.64 -6.50
CA GLY A 194 -17.92 -3.71 -7.62
C GLY A 194 -17.29 -2.37 -7.98
N GLY A 195 -17.16 -1.50 -7.01
CA GLY A 195 -16.59 -0.16 -7.19
C GLY A 195 -15.06 -0.10 -7.34
N MET A 196 -14.37 -1.27 -7.30
CA MET A 196 -12.93 -1.30 -7.57
C MET A 196 -12.61 -1.04 -9.05
N ALA A 197 -11.43 -0.51 -9.32
CA ALA A 197 -10.92 -0.38 -10.69
C ALA A 197 -10.93 -1.72 -11.42
N HIS A 198 -11.40 -1.75 -12.67
CA HIS A 198 -11.47 -2.95 -13.49
C HIS A 198 -10.12 -3.21 -14.17
N ILE A 199 -9.14 -3.59 -13.39
CA ILE A 199 -7.74 -3.82 -13.76
C ILE A 199 -7.22 -5.15 -13.22
N PRO A 200 -6.08 -5.67 -13.70
CA PRO A 200 -5.37 -6.77 -13.05
C PRO A 200 -4.80 -6.38 -11.68
N TYR A 201 -4.79 -7.33 -10.75
CA TYR A 201 -4.22 -7.18 -9.41
C TYR A 201 -3.17 -8.27 -9.13
N LEU A 202 -2.07 -7.89 -8.49
CA LEU A 202 -1.09 -8.78 -7.91
C LEU A 202 -1.02 -8.49 -6.41
N MET A 203 -1.23 -9.48 -5.56
CA MET A 203 -1.34 -9.30 -4.12
C MET A 203 -0.63 -10.42 -3.37
N GLY A 204 -0.12 -10.10 -2.19
CA GLY A 204 0.46 -11.14 -1.35
C GLY A 204 0.92 -10.64 0.00
N VAL A 205 1.51 -11.57 0.76
CA VAL A 205 1.96 -11.38 2.14
C VAL A 205 3.28 -12.07 2.37
N THR A 206 3.95 -11.74 3.47
CA THR A 206 5.09 -12.48 3.98
C THR A 206 4.65 -13.55 4.99
N LYS A 207 5.49 -14.58 5.21
CA LYS A 207 5.20 -15.69 6.15
C LYS A 207 5.10 -15.21 7.61
N ASP A 208 5.97 -14.31 8.01
CA ASP A 208 6.04 -13.78 9.38
C ASP A 208 5.54 -12.32 9.42
N ASP A 209 4.38 -12.10 8.79
CA ASP A 209 3.75 -10.79 8.59
C ASP A 209 3.09 -10.24 9.87
N LEU A 210 2.60 -9.00 9.79
CA LEU A 210 1.79 -8.40 10.85
C LEU A 210 0.37 -9.00 10.89
N PHE A 211 -0.31 -8.82 12.02
CA PHE A 211 -1.71 -9.24 12.25
C PHE A 211 -1.95 -10.75 12.09
N ILE A 212 -0.93 -11.58 12.35
CA ILE A 212 -1.08 -13.02 12.49
C ILE A 212 -1.44 -13.30 13.96
N PRO A 213 -2.56 -13.98 14.26
CA PRO A 213 -2.88 -14.36 15.63
C PRO A 213 -1.83 -15.31 16.23
N ASP A 214 -1.61 -15.23 17.54
CA ASP A 214 -0.64 -16.07 18.22
C ASP A 214 -0.89 -17.57 17.97
N GLY A 215 0.13 -18.26 17.47
CA GLY A 215 0.10 -19.69 17.15
C GLY A 215 -0.65 -20.05 15.86
N ALA A 216 -1.14 -19.07 15.11
CA ALA A 216 -1.76 -19.27 13.81
C ALA A 216 -0.72 -19.25 12.67
N SER A 217 -1.12 -19.73 11.49
CA SER A 217 -0.33 -19.56 10.26
C SER A 217 -0.54 -18.18 9.64
N HIS A 218 0.37 -17.73 8.78
CA HIS A 218 0.21 -16.48 8.02
C HIS A 218 -1.08 -16.46 7.18
N ARG A 219 -1.58 -17.63 6.76
CA ARG A 219 -2.83 -17.76 6.01
C ARG A 219 -4.09 -17.46 6.84
N GLU A 220 -3.96 -17.39 8.16
CA GLU A 220 -5.01 -16.94 9.08
C GLU A 220 -4.81 -15.46 9.47
N GLY A 221 -3.72 -14.84 9.03
CA GLY A 221 -3.41 -13.43 9.26
C GLY A 221 -4.35 -12.46 8.55
N GLY A 222 -4.47 -11.25 9.11
CA GLY A 222 -5.41 -10.24 8.62
C GLY A 222 -5.14 -9.81 7.17
N PHE A 223 -3.89 -9.66 6.76
CA PHE A 223 -3.56 -9.28 5.38
C PHE A 223 -3.84 -10.40 4.38
N PHE A 224 -3.54 -11.65 4.73
CA PHE A 224 -3.81 -12.78 3.85
C PHE A 224 -5.32 -12.98 3.64
N THR A 225 -6.10 -12.98 4.72
CA THR A 225 -7.56 -13.16 4.65
C THR A 225 -8.23 -12.02 3.87
N ALA A 226 -7.73 -10.78 4.01
CA ALA A 226 -8.19 -9.65 3.24
C ALA A 226 -7.84 -9.78 1.73
N ALA A 227 -6.62 -10.22 1.40
CA ALA A 227 -6.21 -10.45 0.02
C ALA A 227 -7.08 -11.50 -0.67
N VAL A 228 -7.34 -12.64 0.01
CA VAL A 228 -8.22 -13.71 -0.48
C VAL A 228 -9.67 -13.20 -0.65
N SER A 229 -10.18 -12.43 0.31
CA SER A 229 -11.52 -11.85 0.24
C SER A 229 -11.68 -10.93 -0.98
N PHE A 230 -10.70 -10.04 -1.19
CA PHE A 230 -10.68 -9.13 -2.32
C PHE A 230 -10.51 -9.87 -3.67
N ALA A 231 -9.62 -10.87 -3.73
CA ALA A 231 -9.45 -11.71 -4.91
C ALA A 231 -10.76 -12.43 -5.31
N ASN A 232 -11.52 -12.91 -4.32
CA ASN A 232 -12.83 -13.49 -4.56
C ASN A 232 -13.85 -12.47 -5.10
N ALA A 233 -13.78 -11.22 -4.66
CA ALA A 233 -14.64 -10.16 -5.19
C ALA A 233 -14.26 -9.77 -6.63
N CYS A 234 -12.97 -9.60 -6.92
CA CYS A 234 -12.47 -9.35 -8.27
C CYS A 234 -12.84 -10.44 -9.25
N ARG A 235 -12.69 -11.71 -8.85
CA ARG A 235 -13.08 -12.86 -9.66
C ARG A 235 -14.56 -12.83 -10.06
N LYS A 236 -15.47 -12.45 -9.17
CA LYS A 236 -16.90 -12.29 -9.49
C LYS A 236 -17.16 -11.28 -10.61
N GLN A 237 -16.21 -10.40 -10.86
CA GLN A 237 -16.23 -9.40 -11.92
C GLN A 237 -15.33 -9.76 -13.11
N ASN A 238 -14.80 -10.99 -13.13
CA ASN A 238 -13.87 -11.50 -14.14
C ASN A 238 -12.56 -10.68 -14.23
N LEU A 239 -12.09 -10.10 -13.12
CA LEU A 239 -10.82 -9.40 -13.05
C LEU A 239 -9.70 -10.41 -12.72
N PRO A 240 -8.55 -10.36 -13.45
CA PRO A 240 -7.40 -11.20 -13.13
C PRO A 240 -6.79 -10.79 -11.79
N VAL A 241 -6.55 -11.77 -10.91
CA VAL A 241 -5.83 -11.58 -9.65
C VAL A 241 -4.80 -12.68 -9.49
N TYR A 242 -3.60 -12.28 -9.13
CA TYR A 242 -2.48 -13.19 -8.83
C TYR A 242 -2.11 -13.06 -7.36
N LEU A 243 -2.11 -14.18 -6.64
CA LEU A 243 -1.76 -14.19 -5.21
C LEU A 243 -0.40 -14.83 -4.99
N TYR A 244 0.39 -14.23 -4.08
CA TYR A 244 1.66 -14.81 -3.63
C TYR A 244 1.77 -14.86 -2.11
N GLU A 245 2.69 -15.70 -1.65
CA GLU A 245 3.24 -15.70 -0.30
C GLU A 245 4.77 -15.70 -0.40
N PHE A 246 5.42 -14.83 0.34
CA PHE A 246 6.86 -14.79 0.47
C PHE A 246 7.24 -15.52 1.75
N CYS A 247 7.89 -16.69 1.60
CA CYS A 247 8.21 -17.61 2.68
C CYS A 247 9.71 -17.79 2.87
N HIS A 248 10.54 -17.04 2.16
CA HIS A 248 11.98 -17.13 2.26
C HIS A 248 12.50 -16.39 3.50
N ASP A 249 13.17 -17.12 4.39
CA ASP A 249 13.76 -16.55 5.59
C ASP A 249 15.03 -15.75 5.22
N LEU A 250 15.09 -14.47 5.58
CA LEU A 250 16.23 -13.64 5.24
C LEU A 250 17.48 -14.04 6.03
N PRO A 251 18.67 -14.13 5.40
CA PRO A 251 19.90 -14.49 6.09
C PRO A 251 20.34 -13.41 7.10
N GLY A 252 21.13 -13.81 8.11
CA GLY A 252 21.78 -12.92 9.07
C GLY A 252 21.03 -12.64 10.36
N SER A 253 19.80 -13.14 10.52
CA SER A 253 19.03 -13.12 11.78
C SER A 253 17.97 -14.22 11.76
N ASP A 254 17.32 -14.45 12.90
CA ASP A 254 16.22 -15.42 13.05
C ASP A 254 14.84 -14.76 12.90
N ASP A 255 14.77 -13.59 12.22
CA ASP A 255 13.51 -12.83 12.04
C ASP A 255 12.56 -13.46 11.02
N GLY A 256 13.03 -14.43 10.25
CA GLY A 256 12.24 -15.11 9.20
C GLY A 256 11.90 -14.21 8.00
N ALA A 257 10.75 -14.47 7.40
CA ALA A 257 10.18 -13.67 6.33
C ALA A 257 9.26 -12.59 6.93
N PHE A 258 9.84 -11.63 7.65
CA PHE A 258 9.13 -10.58 8.38
C PHE A 258 8.43 -9.58 7.46
N HIS A 259 7.53 -8.79 8.01
CA HIS A 259 6.81 -7.72 7.30
C HIS A 259 7.76 -6.80 6.54
N SER A 260 7.55 -6.59 5.25
CA SER A 260 8.38 -5.83 4.30
C SER A 260 9.70 -6.48 3.85
N SER A 261 10.04 -7.68 4.31
CA SER A 261 11.29 -8.36 3.95
C SER A 261 11.41 -8.67 2.45
N GLU A 262 10.29 -8.87 1.77
CA GLU A 262 10.24 -9.13 0.33
C GLU A 262 10.63 -7.93 -0.54
N LEU A 263 10.67 -6.71 0.02
CA LEU A 263 11.01 -5.50 -0.75
C LEU A 263 12.40 -5.58 -1.36
N TRP A 264 13.39 -6.09 -0.63
CA TRP A 264 14.75 -6.28 -1.16
C TRP A 264 14.77 -7.14 -2.42
N TYR A 265 13.90 -8.15 -2.48
CA TYR A 265 13.77 -9.08 -3.60
C TYR A 265 12.94 -8.48 -4.74
N THR A 266 11.80 -7.88 -4.44
CA THR A 266 10.92 -7.30 -5.45
C THR A 266 11.55 -6.11 -6.19
N PHE A 267 12.41 -5.33 -5.51
CA PHE A 267 13.17 -4.24 -6.13
C PHE A 267 14.55 -4.67 -6.65
N GLY A 268 15.01 -5.91 -6.34
CA GLY A 268 16.33 -6.40 -6.74
C GLY A 268 17.47 -5.62 -6.10
N THR A 269 17.29 -5.13 -4.88
CA THR A 269 18.22 -4.24 -4.18
C THR A 269 19.03 -4.94 -3.08
N LEU A 270 19.17 -6.26 -3.14
CA LEU A 270 19.88 -7.08 -2.17
C LEU A 270 21.29 -6.56 -1.85
N ASN A 271 21.99 -6.00 -2.84
CA ASN A 271 23.33 -5.43 -2.66
C ASN A 271 23.38 -4.20 -1.74
N ARG A 272 22.24 -3.60 -1.41
CA ARG A 272 22.12 -2.47 -0.49
C ARG A 272 21.76 -2.91 0.93
N CYS A 273 21.32 -4.15 1.08
CA CYS A 273 21.03 -4.75 2.36
C CYS A 273 22.33 -5.13 3.09
N TRP A 274 22.38 -4.94 4.40
CA TRP A 274 23.51 -5.33 5.26
C TRP A 274 23.64 -6.85 5.46
N ARG A 275 22.59 -7.61 5.10
CA ARG A 275 22.52 -9.05 5.31
C ARG A 275 23.46 -9.80 4.36
N PRO A 276 24.02 -10.95 4.76
CA PRO A 276 24.93 -11.74 3.94
C PRO A 276 24.16 -12.54 2.87
N MET A 277 23.63 -11.83 1.87
CA MET A 277 22.83 -12.41 0.79
C MET A 277 23.62 -13.44 0.00
N THR A 278 22.99 -14.57 -0.34
CA THR A 278 23.57 -15.71 -1.04
C THR A 278 23.22 -15.70 -2.54
N ASP A 279 23.77 -16.65 -3.30
CA ASP A 279 23.40 -16.83 -4.70
C ASP A 279 21.93 -17.26 -4.86
N GLU A 280 21.36 -17.97 -3.87
CA GLU A 280 19.94 -18.35 -3.84
C GLU A 280 19.05 -17.12 -3.67
N ASP A 281 19.43 -16.19 -2.77
CA ASP A 281 18.73 -14.91 -2.60
C ASP A 281 18.72 -14.11 -3.90
N HIS A 282 19.86 -14.01 -4.58
CA HIS A 282 19.97 -13.31 -5.86
C HIS A 282 19.14 -13.97 -6.96
N ALA A 283 19.08 -15.30 -7.01
CA ALA A 283 18.23 -16.02 -7.96
C ALA A 283 16.74 -15.79 -7.70
N LEU A 284 16.32 -15.79 -6.42
CA LEU A 284 14.96 -15.51 -6.00
C LEU A 284 14.56 -14.06 -6.34
N ALA A 285 15.44 -13.09 -6.07
CA ALA A 285 15.21 -11.70 -6.41
C ALA A 285 15.04 -11.50 -7.93
N GLU A 286 15.87 -12.15 -8.77
CA GLU A 286 15.72 -12.09 -10.23
C GLU A 286 14.38 -12.70 -10.69
N GLU A 287 13.94 -13.80 -10.10
CA GLU A 287 12.61 -14.38 -10.37
C GLU A 287 11.50 -13.39 -10.01
N MET A 288 11.54 -12.79 -8.81
CA MET A 288 10.52 -11.85 -8.35
C MET A 288 10.51 -10.58 -9.21
N VAL A 289 11.66 -9.98 -9.50
CA VAL A 289 11.76 -8.82 -10.40
C VAL A 289 11.17 -9.15 -11.78
N THR A 290 11.43 -10.35 -12.31
CA THR A 290 10.88 -10.81 -13.59
C THR A 290 9.35 -10.88 -13.55
N CYS A 291 8.78 -11.51 -12.53
CA CYS A 291 7.32 -11.61 -12.35
C CYS A 291 6.68 -10.23 -12.21
N TRP A 292 7.24 -9.35 -11.37
CA TRP A 292 6.70 -8.01 -11.13
C TRP A 292 6.74 -7.16 -12.41
N THR A 293 7.87 -7.14 -13.11
CA THR A 293 8.01 -6.36 -14.34
C THR A 293 7.18 -6.91 -15.49
N SER A 294 6.99 -8.24 -15.58
CA SER A 294 6.05 -8.85 -16.52
C SER A 294 4.63 -8.38 -16.24
N PHE A 295 4.19 -8.46 -14.97
CA PHE A 295 2.88 -7.98 -14.57
C PHE A 295 2.67 -6.49 -14.87
N MET A 296 3.66 -5.64 -14.60
CA MET A 296 3.62 -4.20 -14.88
C MET A 296 3.48 -3.89 -16.38
N LYS A 297 4.01 -4.74 -17.25
CA LYS A 297 3.93 -4.54 -18.70
C LYS A 297 2.61 -4.95 -19.32
N GLN A 298 2.02 -6.04 -18.82
CA GLN A 298 0.89 -6.71 -19.52
C GLN A 298 -0.24 -7.18 -18.61
N GLY A 299 -0.16 -6.94 -17.29
CA GLY A 299 -1.17 -7.42 -16.32
C GLY A 299 -1.10 -8.93 -16.05
N ASP A 300 -0.04 -9.60 -16.50
CA ASP A 300 0.23 -11.02 -16.34
C ASP A 300 1.69 -11.24 -15.91
N PRO A 301 1.98 -11.95 -14.79
CA PRO A 301 3.34 -12.13 -14.28
C PRO A 301 4.17 -13.19 -15.03
N ASN A 302 3.67 -13.77 -16.14
CA ASN A 302 4.18 -15.00 -16.73
C ASN A 302 5.13 -14.82 -17.93
N GLU A 303 5.67 -13.63 -18.19
CA GLU A 303 6.71 -13.47 -19.20
C GLU A 303 8.06 -14.00 -18.67
N ASP A 304 8.71 -14.91 -19.42
CA ASP A 304 10.03 -15.48 -19.10
C ASP A 304 10.15 -16.19 -17.73
N VAL A 305 9.04 -16.70 -17.18
CA VAL A 305 9.03 -17.46 -15.92
C VAL A 305 9.28 -18.95 -16.13
N LYS A 306 9.91 -19.61 -15.16
CA LYS A 306 10.15 -21.05 -15.19
C LYS A 306 8.89 -21.87 -14.92
N GLU A 307 7.99 -21.35 -14.11
CA GLU A 307 6.75 -21.98 -13.67
C GLU A 307 5.60 -21.00 -13.80
N GLU A 308 4.52 -21.42 -14.47
CA GLU A 308 3.33 -20.61 -14.65
C GLU A 308 2.70 -20.21 -13.33
N TRP A 309 2.52 -18.92 -13.11
CA TRP A 309 1.76 -18.36 -12.00
C TRP A 309 0.29 -18.19 -12.44
N LYS A 310 -0.57 -19.10 -12.00
CA LYS A 310 -1.99 -19.10 -12.38
C LYS A 310 -2.75 -18.03 -11.64
N ALA A 311 -3.66 -17.37 -12.35
CA ALA A 311 -4.59 -16.44 -11.72
C ALA A 311 -5.50 -17.17 -10.71
N TRP A 312 -5.98 -16.44 -9.72
CA TRP A 312 -6.93 -16.92 -8.72
C TRP A 312 -8.25 -17.34 -9.36
N THR A 313 -8.67 -18.60 -9.16
CA THR A 313 -9.90 -19.17 -9.69
C THR A 313 -10.75 -19.83 -8.62
N GLU A 314 -12.02 -20.16 -8.93
CA GLU A 314 -12.95 -20.82 -8.00
C GLU A 314 -12.54 -22.25 -7.66
N ASP A 315 -12.03 -22.98 -8.66
CA ASP A 315 -11.74 -24.41 -8.56
C ASP A 315 -10.31 -24.73 -8.10
N GLY A 316 -9.44 -23.77 -8.11
CA GLY A 316 -8.03 -23.93 -7.74
C GLY A 316 -7.45 -22.64 -7.22
N CYS A 317 -7.38 -22.53 -5.89
CA CYS A 317 -6.73 -21.43 -5.20
C CYS A 317 -5.22 -21.54 -5.42
N PHE A 318 -4.71 -21.04 -6.56
CA PHE A 318 -3.27 -21.01 -6.78
C PHE A 318 -2.65 -19.80 -6.08
N ILE A 319 -1.67 -20.06 -5.24
CA ILE A 319 -0.86 -19.05 -4.58
C ILE A 319 0.59 -19.38 -4.92
N LYS A 320 1.29 -18.43 -5.53
CA LYS A 320 2.72 -18.57 -5.83
C LYS A 320 3.51 -18.43 -4.54
N THR A 321 4.28 -19.44 -4.20
CA THR A 321 5.19 -19.39 -3.04
C THR A 321 6.59 -19.03 -3.52
N PHE A 322 7.17 -17.99 -2.95
CA PHE A 322 8.56 -17.59 -3.06
C PHE A 322 9.30 -18.01 -1.77
N ALA A 323 10.19 -19.03 -1.86
CA ALA A 323 10.85 -19.63 -0.71
C ALA A 323 12.30 -20.04 -1.00
#